data_e4c18d8c4c8a7185fed20d69ee307b9a
#
_entry.id   e4c18d8c4c8a7185fed20d69ee307b9a
#
_cell.length_a   1.000
_cell.length_b   1.000
_cell.length_c   1.000
_cell.angle_alpha   90.00
_cell.angle_beta   90.00
_cell.angle_gamma   90.00
#
_symmetry.space_group_name_H-M   'P 1'
#
loop_
_entity.id
_entity.type
_entity.pdbx_description
1 polymer ?
#
loop_
_entity_poly.entity_id
_entity_poly.type
_entity_poly.pdbx_seq_one_letter_code
_entity_poly.pdbx_strand_id
1 'polypeptide(L)'
;MAFLDMGDQFIALAEGGRQAPDEKRHFGLVVDSLDTARRALETAGAEILTGRGLDFRDPWGNHVQLVEYGDIQFAKTQSVLEAMRLSDLEKSEAARAELREKGFGCL
;
A
#
# COMPACT_ATOMS: atom_id res chain seq x y z
N MET A 1 -22.45 -2.43 -1.79
CA MET A 1 -21.06 -2.26 -2.27
C MET A 1 -20.53 -0.89 -1.86
N ALA A 2 -19.31 -0.81 -1.39
CA ALA A 2 -18.65 0.44 -1.04
C ALA A 2 -17.35 0.57 -1.84
N PHE A 3 -16.89 1.81 -2.02
CA PHE A 3 -15.66 2.08 -2.74
C PHE A 3 -14.70 2.89 -1.87
N LEU A 4 -13.45 2.47 -1.85
CA LEU A 4 -12.36 3.24 -1.26
C LEU A 4 -11.63 3.93 -2.42
N ASP A 5 -11.81 5.23 -2.53
CA ASP A 5 -11.18 6.04 -3.57
C ASP A 5 -9.78 6.46 -3.09
N MET A 6 -8.75 6.16 -3.89
CA MET A 6 -7.36 6.45 -3.55
C MET A 6 -6.72 7.43 -4.53
N GLY A 7 -7.53 8.17 -5.27
CA GLY A 7 -7.07 9.22 -6.17
C GLY A 7 -6.70 8.75 -7.57
N ASP A 8 -5.90 7.71 -7.70
CA ASP A 8 -5.49 7.12 -8.98
C ASP A 8 -6.07 5.72 -9.19
N GLN A 9 -6.75 5.19 -8.21
CA GLN A 9 -7.35 3.86 -8.24
C GLN A 9 -8.42 3.76 -7.14
N PHE A 10 -9.12 2.68 -7.12
CA PHE A 10 -10.11 2.42 -6.09
C PHE A 10 -10.16 0.94 -5.73
N ILE A 11 -10.68 0.65 -4.55
CA ILE A 11 -10.99 -0.71 -4.12
C ILE A 11 -12.49 -0.79 -3.93
N ALA A 12 -13.11 -1.79 -4.54
CA ALA A 12 -14.52 -2.09 -4.34
C ALA A 12 -14.66 -3.13 -3.23
N LEU A 13 -15.52 -2.84 -2.26
CA LEU A 13 -15.85 -3.74 -1.17
C LEU A 13 -17.27 -4.28 -1.39
N ALA A 14 -17.41 -5.59 -1.47
CA ALA A 14 -18.68 -6.26 -1.65
C ALA A 14 -19.01 -7.12 -0.44
N GLU A 15 -20.27 -7.10 -0.04
CA GLU A 15 -20.76 -7.95 1.05
C GLU A 15 -21.00 -9.38 0.59
N GLY A 16 -21.04 -10.31 1.53
CA GLY A 16 -21.48 -11.68 1.29
C GLY A 16 -20.41 -12.64 0.76
N GLY A 17 -19.15 -12.25 0.77
CA GLY A 17 -18.06 -13.16 0.44
C GLY A 17 -17.98 -14.32 1.44
N ARG A 18 -17.72 -15.54 0.92
CA ARG A 18 -17.65 -16.76 1.74
C ARG A 18 -16.36 -17.54 1.53
N GLN A 19 -15.37 -16.95 0.88
CA GLN A 19 -14.08 -17.61 0.71
C GLN A 19 -13.30 -17.67 2.02
N ALA A 20 -12.42 -18.66 2.12
CA ALA A 20 -11.47 -18.75 3.22
C ALA A 20 -10.54 -17.53 3.22
N PRO A 21 -9.88 -17.25 4.37
CA PRO A 21 -8.88 -16.20 4.43
C PRO A 21 -7.82 -16.35 3.34
N ASP A 22 -7.35 -15.23 2.81
CA ASP A 22 -6.34 -15.24 1.76
C ASP A 22 -5.02 -15.82 2.30
N GLU A 23 -4.46 -16.76 1.58
CA GLU A 23 -3.14 -17.32 1.89
C GLU A 23 -2.07 -16.79 0.93
N LYS A 24 -2.39 -16.75 -0.37
CA LYS A 24 -1.45 -16.33 -1.42
C LYS A 24 -1.87 -15.06 -2.10
N ARG A 25 -3.16 -14.86 -2.29
CA ARG A 25 -3.67 -13.63 -2.90
C ARG A 25 -3.50 -12.49 -1.93
N HIS A 26 -2.99 -11.39 -2.41
CA HIS A 26 -2.89 -10.16 -1.64
C HIS A 26 -2.84 -8.97 -2.59
N PHE A 27 -3.09 -7.80 -2.06
CA PHE A 27 -2.90 -6.56 -2.80
C PHE A 27 -2.10 -5.58 -1.95
N GLY A 28 -1.42 -4.66 -2.62
CA GLY A 28 -0.56 -3.70 -1.97
C GLY A 28 -1.17 -2.31 -1.90
N LEU A 29 -0.96 -1.65 -0.78
CA LEU A 29 -1.31 -0.25 -0.60
C LEU A 29 -0.05 0.53 -0.23
N VAL A 30 0.07 1.73 -0.78
CA VAL A 30 1.20 2.62 -0.51
C VAL A 30 0.85 3.51 0.67
N VAL A 31 1.76 3.59 1.63
CA VAL A 31 1.65 4.48 2.79
C VAL A 31 2.88 5.39 2.87
N ASP A 32 2.77 6.46 3.64
CA ASP A 32 3.87 7.38 3.89
C ASP A 32 4.89 6.82 4.90
N SER A 33 4.44 6.06 5.89
CA SER A 33 5.28 5.52 6.95
C SER A 33 4.79 4.15 7.40
N LEU A 34 5.62 3.13 7.25
CA LEU A 34 5.32 1.79 7.77
C LEU A 34 5.26 1.76 9.30
N ASP A 35 6.07 2.55 9.99
CA ASP A 35 6.04 2.61 11.45
C ASP A 35 4.71 3.15 11.96
N THR A 36 4.21 4.21 11.37
CA THR A 36 2.90 4.77 11.71
C THR A 36 1.78 3.79 11.40
N ALA A 37 1.84 3.14 10.24
CA ALA A 37 0.84 2.14 9.85
C ALA A 37 0.85 0.94 10.80
N ARG A 38 2.02 0.45 11.20
CA ARG A 38 2.13 -0.66 12.16
C ARG A 38 1.47 -0.31 13.49
N ARG A 39 1.72 0.87 14.00
CA ARG A 39 1.10 1.32 15.25
C ARG A 39 -0.43 1.39 15.14
N ALA A 40 -0.92 1.88 14.02
CA ALA A 40 -2.36 1.94 13.77
C ALA A 40 -2.99 0.54 13.73
N LEU A 41 -2.32 -0.42 13.07
CA LEU A 41 -2.77 -1.81 13.00
C LEU A 41 -2.77 -2.48 14.38
N GLU A 42 -1.73 -2.26 15.16
CA GLU A 42 -1.64 -2.79 16.53
C GLU A 42 -2.75 -2.21 17.41
N THR A 43 -3.01 -0.92 17.34
CA THR A 43 -4.08 -0.25 18.08
C THR A 43 -5.45 -0.79 17.68
N ALA A 44 -5.65 -1.08 16.40
CA ALA A 44 -6.90 -1.64 15.89
C ALA A 44 -7.06 -3.14 16.18
N GLY A 45 -6.02 -3.81 16.70
CA GLY A 45 -6.05 -5.25 16.95
C GLY A 45 -6.02 -6.09 15.69
N ALA A 46 -5.44 -5.57 14.59
CA ALA A 46 -5.37 -6.30 13.34
C ALA A 46 -4.41 -7.49 13.42
N GLU A 47 -4.68 -8.53 12.63
CA GLU A 47 -3.79 -9.67 12.50
C GLU A 47 -2.61 -9.32 11.61
N ILE A 48 -1.45 -9.01 12.22
CA ILE A 48 -0.23 -8.72 11.49
C ILE A 48 0.48 -10.04 11.20
N LEU A 49 0.77 -10.27 9.92
CA LEU A 49 1.40 -11.50 9.46
C LEU A 49 2.92 -11.40 9.59
N THR A 50 3.56 -12.55 9.85
CA THR A 50 5.02 -12.63 9.89
C THR A 50 5.56 -12.63 8.46
N GLY A 51 6.68 -11.91 8.24
CA GLY A 51 7.28 -11.79 6.92
C GLY A 51 8.23 -10.61 6.84
N ARG A 52 8.72 -10.34 5.63
CA ARG A 52 9.70 -9.28 5.37
C ARG A 52 9.10 -7.88 5.38
N GLY A 53 7.83 -7.74 5.06
CA GLY A 53 7.16 -6.47 4.98
C GLY A 53 6.13 -6.29 6.09
N LEU A 54 5.26 -5.33 5.91
CA LEU A 54 4.14 -5.11 6.80
C LEU A 54 2.87 -5.63 6.11
N ASP A 55 2.55 -6.87 6.40
CA ASP A 55 1.38 -7.55 5.86
C ASP A 55 0.38 -7.79 6.99
N PHE A 56 -0.90 -7.70 6.68
CA PHE A 56 -1.94 -7.98 7.66
C PHE A 56 -3.17 -8.57 7.00
N ARG A 57 -4.05 -9.14 7.80
CA ARG A 57 -5.40 -9.53 7.37
C ARG A 57 -6.43 -8.61 7.99
N ASP A 58 -7.41 -8.23 7.19
CA ASP A 58 -8.57 -7.54 7.71
C ASP A 58 -9.49 -8.54 8.45
N PRO A 59 -10.56 -8.08 9.13
CA PRO A 59 -11.44 -9.00 9.87
C PRO A 59 -12.12 -10.08 9.02
N TRP A 60 -12.13 -9.92 7.71
CA TRP A 60 -12.74 -10.89 6.77
C TRP A 60 -11.72 -11.76 6.07
N GLY A 61 -10.46 -11.67 6.45
CA GLY A 61 -9.39 -12.51 5.93
C GLY A 61 -8.73 -12.02 4.66
N ASN A 62 -8.99 -10.81 4.22
CA ASN A 62 -8.30 -10.24 3.07
C ASN A 62 -6.86 -9.91 3.45
N HIS A 63 -5.90 -10.38 2.66
CA HIS A 63 -4.48 -10.12 2.88
C HIS A 63 -4.07 -8.82 2.20
N VAL A 64 -3.57 -7.90 2.98
CA VAL A 64 -3.10 -6.59 2.51
C VAL A 64 -1.61 -6.45 2.83
N GLN A 65 -0.84 -6.02 1.85
CA GLN A 65 0.57 -5.69 2.02
C GLN A 65 0.72 -4.16 1.99
N LEU A 66 1.37 -3.59 3.00
CA LEU A 66 1.68 -2.17 3.01
C LEU A 66 3.11 -1.95 2.54
N VAL A 67 3.30 -0.97 1.68
CA VAL A 67 4.62 -0.57 1.19
C VAL A 67 4.81 0.93 1.41
N GLU A 68 6.02 1.33 1.75
CA GLU A 68 6.33 2.72 1.97
C GLU A 68 6.67 3.40 0.64
N TYR A 69 6.11 4.57 0.41
CA TYR A 69 6.27 5.28 -0.87
C TYR A 69 7.72 5.43 -1.28
N GLY A 70 8.61 5.74 -0.33
CA GLY A 70 10.03 5.93 -0.59
C GLY A 70 10.73 4.71 -1.20
N ASP A 71 10.20 3.51 -0.96
CA ASP A 71 10.83 2.24 -1.34
C ASP A 71 10.21 1.57 -2.57
N ILE A 72 9.12 2.12 -3.12
CA ILE A 72 8.46 1.50 -4.29
C ILE A 72 9.14 1.87 -5.60
N GLN A 73 9.10 0.94 -6.54
CA GLN A 73 9.72 1.06 -7.87
C GLN A 73 8.73 1.48 -8.95
N PHE A 74 7.64 2.14 -8.58
CA PHE A 74 6.68 2.73 -9.50
C PHE A 74 6.33 4.12 -9.02
N ALA A 75 5.80 4.94 -9.92
CA ALA A 75 5.53 6.35 -9.65
C ALA A 75 4.03 6.62 -9.64
N LYS A 76 3.65 7.67 -8.90
CA LYS A 76 2.32 8.27 -8.96
C LYS A 76 2.43 9.65 -9.57
N THR A 77 1.34 10.13 -10.18
CA THR A 77 1.30 11.49 -10.70
C THR A 77 1.40 12.51 -9.55
N GLN A 78 1.88 13.71 -9.87
CA GLN A 78 2.04 14.76 -8.87
C GLN A 78 0.72 15.11 -8.18
N SER A 79 -0.38 15.17 -8.92
CA SER A 79 -1.69 15.47 -8.33
C SER A 79 -2.15 14.41 -7.32
N VAL A 80 -1.86 13.14 -7.59
CA VAL A 80 -2.16 12.05 -6.67
C VAL A 80 -1.28 12.13 -5.42
N LEU A 81 0.02 12.41 -5.59
CA LEU A 81 0.94 12.57 -4.46
C LEU A 81 0.49 13.69 -3.53
N GLU A 82 0.06 14.82 -4.08
CA GLU A 82 -0.46 15.94 -3.30
C GLU A 82 -1.73 15.55 -2.54
N ALA A 83 -2.67 14.87 -3.20
CA ALA A 83 -3.91 14.40 -2.57
C ALA A 83 -3.64 13.40 -1.45
N MET A 84 -2.61 12.57 -1.58
CA MET A 84 -2.19 11.60 -0.57
C MET A 84 -1.27 12.21 0.50
N ARG A 85 -0.86 13.46 0.36
CA ARG A 85 0.13 14.13 1.21
C ARG A 85 1.51 13.46 1.18
N LEU A 86 1.90 12.96 0.00
CA LEU A 86 3.20 12.32 -0.23
C LEU A 86 4.15 13.19 -1.05
N SER A 87 3.75 14.40 -1.44
CA SER A 87 4.55 15.27 -2.31
C SER A 87 5.89 15.68 -1.71
N ASP A 88 6.01 15.70 -0.38
CA ASP A 88 7.24 16.04 0.33
C ASP A 88 8.16 14.84 0.57
N LEU A 89 7.72 13.63 0.19
CA LEU A 89 8.51 12.43 0.39
C LEU A 89 9.39 12.14 -0.83
N GLU A 90 10.61 11.71 -0.54
CA GLU A 90 11.55 11.28 -1.56
C GLU A 90 11.62 9.76 -1.64
N LYS A 91 11.87 9.26 -2.84
CA LYS A 91 12.14 7.84 -3.04
C LYS A 91 13.57 7.51 -2.67
N SER A 92 13.81 6.26 -2.24
CA SER A 92 15.15 5.74 -2.01
C SER A 92 15.95 5.75 -3.32
N GLU A 93 17.28 5.77 -3.20
CA GLU A 93 18.14 5.72 -4.38
C GLU A 93 17.93 4.44 -5.20
N ALA A 94 17.71 3.29 -4.53
CA ALA A 94 17.41 2.04 -5.20
C ALA A 94 16.11 2.12 -6.01
N ALA A 95 15.05 2.69 -5.44
CA ALA A 95 13.78 2.88 -6.14
C ALA A 95 13.92 3.82 -7.32
N ARG A 96 14.68 4.90 -7.17
CA ARG A 96 14.98 5.83 -8.27
C ARG A 96 15.73 5.16 -9.40
N ALA A 97 16.73 4.33 -9.06
CA ALA A 97 17.51 3.61 -10.06
C ALA A 97 16.62 2.67 -10.89
N GLU A 98 15.75 1.91 -10.26
CA GLU A 98 14.81 1.03 -10.95
C GLU A 98 13.82 1.81 -11.83
N LEU A 99 13.33 2.95 -11.35
CA LEU A 99 12.45 3.82 -12.13
C LEU A 99 13.17 4.36 -13.37
N ARG A 100 14.44 4.77 -13.25
CA ARG A 100 15.24 5.22 -14.40
C ARG A 100 15.39 4.10 -15.43
N GLU A 101 15.63 2.86 -15.00
CA GLU A 101 15.70 1.70 -15.88
C GLU A 101 14.39 1.45 -16.63
N LYS A 102 13.27 1.75 -16.00
CA LYS A 102 11.93 1.64 -16.60
C LYS A 102 11.58 2.81 -17.52
N GLY A 103 12.41 3.83 -17.61
CA GLY A 103 12.18 4.99 -18.47
C GLY A 103 11.56 6.21 -17.78
N PHE A 104 11.48 6.25 -16.45
CA PHE A 104 10.95 7.38 -15.69
C PHE A 104 12.10 8.28 -15.22
N GLY A 105 12.72 9.04 -16.13
CA GLY A 105 14.00 9.68 -15.91
C GLY A 105 14.10 10.82 -14.90
N CYS A 106 13.03 11.51 -14.55
CA CYS A 106 13.09 12.74 -13.75
C CYS A 106 12.25 12.67 -12.48
N LEU A 107 12.37 11.62 -11.73
CA LEU A 107 11.58 11.43 -10.51
C LEU A 107 12.34 11.81 -9.24
#